data_a1e50935f0fadc0888332f3ff087fc4a
#
_entry.id   a1e50935f0fadc0888332f3ff087fc4a
#
_cell.length_a   1.000
_cell.length_b   1.000
_cell.length_c   1.000
_cell.angle_alpha   90.00
_cell.angle_beta   90.00
_cell.angle_gamma   90.00
#
_symmetry.space_group_name_H-M   'P 1'
#
loop_
_entity.id
_entity.type
_entity.pdbx_description
1 polymer ?
#
loop_
_entity_poly.entity_id
_entity_poly.type
_entity_poly.pdbx_seq_one_letter_code
_entity_poly.pdbx_strand_id
1 'polypeptide(L)'
;MLLVQGRRVVHDGLVTSFTATAGHIQIKSSNFAIRYKTIAFHIMLFNKETYIERRQALKKRLGSGLVLLFGNNDSPSNYPSNSYRFRQDSSFLYFYGQHREGLVGVIDIDADCETLVGDDISIDDIVWFGQVDSVADMASQSGVAHSAPMRELQTMVDKARQKGQCIHFLPPYRHDLMIQLMDLTGIHPREQRAQASLDLIMAVIDLRAVKSQGEIEEIERACAIGYDMHTTAMRLCRPGVTEQYISGVIGGIASGRGCMVSFPSIVTMHGEIMHGYPSTRALEAGRLMLCDAGAETNENYCSDNTRTTPISGRFTQRQREIYSIVEACHDYVLQVAAPDVKWWDVHMEVCRMMTDRLKELGLMKGDTDEAVRAGAHAMFMPHGLGHMMGMDVHDMEGLGQTYVGFDDEVRPNLEQFGTNCLRCGRRLQEGWVMTDEPGIYFIPALIDDWKASGHCAEFLNFDVLETYKDFGGIRIEDDILITADGCRFLGKERIPYHIDDVEQYVAEHRDEKA
;
A
#
# COMPACT_ATOMS: atom_id res chain seq x y z
N MET A 1 -9.05 -46.82 34.07
CA MET A 1 -9.36 -45.58 34.80
C MET A 1 -8.02 -44.98 35.24
N LEU A 2 -7.41 -44.17 34.39
CA LEU A 2 -6.17 -43.48 34.71
C LEU A 2 -6.54 -42.03 35.14
N LEU A 3 -6.26 -41.69 36.40
CA LEU A 3 -6.28 -40.35 36.92
C LEU A 3 -4.94 -39.68 36.57
N VAL A 4 -4.98 -38.70 35.69
CA VAL A 4 -3.85 -37.79 35.48
C VAL A 4 -3.97 -36.65 36.48
N GLN A 5 -3.10 -36.57 37.48
CA GLN A 5 -3.00 -35.45 38.38
C GLN A 5 -2.51 -34.20 37.60
N GLY A 6 -3.33 -33.16 37.53
CA GLY A 6 -3.01 -31.91 36.85
C GLY A 6 -1.89 -31.14 37.56
N ARG A 7 -0.90 -30.71 36.80
CA ARG A 7 0.10 -29.74 37.25
C ARG A 7 -0.53 -28.32 37.33
N ARG A 8 -0.29 -27.63 38.43
CA ARG A 8 -0.61 -26.20 38.56
C ARG A 8 0.43 -25.38 37.82
N VAL A 9 -0.01 -24.54 36.92
CA VAL A 9 0.82 -23.50 36.31
C VAL A 9 0.34 -22.16 36.84
N VAL A 10 1.22 -21.41 37.46
CA VAL A 10 0.94 -20.06 37.95
C VAL A 10 1.65 -19.09 37.01
N HIS A 11 0.89 -18.23 36.34
CA HIS A 11 1.39 -17.08 35.62
C HIS A 11 0.49 -15.90 35.98
N ASP A 12 1.08 -14.82 36.50
CA ASP A 12 0.45 -13.53 36.78
C ASP A 12 -0.81 -13.55 37.68
N GLY A 13 -0.72 -14.26 38.81
CA GLY A 13 -1.72 -14.14 39.87
C GLY A 13 -3.07 -14.80 39.66
N LEU A 14 -3.26 -15.54 38.57
CA LEU A 14 -4.49 -16.30 38.27
C LEU A 14 -4.26 -17.80 38.42
N VAL A 15 -5.02 -18.43 39.32
CA VAL A 15 -5.02 -19.89 39.52
C VAL A 15 -6.12 -20.51 38.67
N THR A 16 -5.74 -21.24 37.61
CA THR A 16 -6.68 -22.05 36.83
C THR A 16 -6.55 -23.53 37.20
N SER A 17 -7.65 -24.17 37.56
CA SER A 17 -7.72 -25.62 37.81
C SER A 17 -8.45 -26.31 36.66
N PHE A 18 -7.91 -27.42 36.16
CA PHE A 18 -8.51 -28.24 35.12
C PHE A 18 -9.04 -29.54 35.72
N THR A 19 -10.29 -29.89 35.42
CA THR A 19 -10.82 -31.23 35.67
C THR A 19 -11.30 -31.81 34.33
N ALA A 20 -10.74 -32.98 33.95
CA ALA A 20 -11.16 -33.72 32.78
C ALA A 20 -11.96 -34.95 33.19
N THR A 21 -13.19 -35.04 32.73
CA THR A 21 -13.97 -36.31 32.69
C THR A 21 -14.22 -36.69 31.24
N ALA A 22 -14.24 -38.01 30.98
CA ALA A 22 -14.28 -38.56 29.63
C ALA A 22 -15.42 -37.94 28.80
N GLY A 23 -15.09 -37.18 27.79
CA GLY A 23 -15.97 -36.64 26.76
C GLY A 23 -16.17 -35.12 26.69
N HIS A 24 -15.80 -34.34 27.74
CA HIS A 24 -15.95 -32.87 27.68
C HIS A 24 -14.92 -32.15 28.56
N ILE A 25 -14.21 -31.21 27.98
CA ILE A 25 -13.37 -30.27 28.72
C ILE A 25 -14.22 -29.02 29.00
N GLN A 26 -14.58 -28.82 30.26
CA GLN A 26 -15.31 -27.61 30.66
C GLN A 26 -14.31 -26.61 31.28
N ILE A 27 -14.07 -25.52 30.60
CA ILE A 27 -13.20 -24.43 31.07
C ILE A 27 -14.11 -23.41 31.78
N LYS A 28 -14.02 -23.35 33.13
CA LYS A 28 -14.74 -22.35 33.92
C LYS A 28 -13.90 -21.08 34.06
N SER A 29 -14.02 -20.18 33.11
CA SER A 29 -13.75 -18.75 33.32
C SER A 29 -14.59 -17.95 32.28
N SER A 30 -15.34 -17.00 32.75
CA SER A 30 -16.23 -16.18 31.91
C SER A 30 -15.49 -15.37 30.84
N ASN A 31 -14.23 -15.05 31.05
CA ASN A 31 -13.41 -14.30 30.09
C ASN A 31 -12.79 -15.17 28.99
N PHE A 32 -12.65 -16.49 29.20
CA PHE A 32 -12.10 -17.40 28.18
C PHE A 32 -13.17 -17.86 27.18
N ALA A 33 -14.42 -17.99 27.62
CA ALA A 33 -15.54 -18.35 26.75
C ALA A 33 -15.87 -17.22 25.72
N ILE A 34 -15.64 -15.96 26.10
CA ILE A 34 -15.80 -14.80 25.21
C ILE A 34 -14.69 -14.79 24.14
N ARG A 35 -13.45 -15.13 24.49
CA ARG A 35 -12.33 -15.18 23.52
C ARG A 35 -12.44 -16.35 22.53
N TYR A 36 -12.97 -17.50 22.91
CA TYR A 36 -13.15 -18.63 21.98
C TYR A 36 -14.31 -18.44 21.00
N LYS A 37 -15.34 -17.68 21.34
CA LYS A 37 -16.40 -17.30 20.40
C LYS A 37 -15.89 -16.29 19.35
N THR A 38 -14.79 -15.59 19.64
CA THR A 38 -14.23 -14.53 18.78
C THR A 38 -13.23 -15.07 17.72
N ILE A 39 -12.80 -16.33 17.80
CA ILE A 39 -11.81 -16.92 16.88
C ILE A 39 -12.44 -17.45 15.57
N ALA A 40 -13.77 -17.61 15.53
CA ALA A 40 -14.49 -18.18 14.37
C ALA A 40 -15.19 -17.13 13.48
N PHE A 41 -15.20 -15.87 13.87
CA PHE A 41 -15.87 -14.82 13.09
C PHE A 41 -14.85 -13.72 12.76
N HIS A 42 -14.75 -13.38 11.50
CA HIS A 42 -14.05 -12.16 11.08
C HIS A 42 -14.77 -10.96 11.72
N ILE A 43 -14.10 -10.24 12.61
CA ILE A 43 -14.64 -9.02 13.20
C ILE A 43 -14.31 -7.91 12.21
N MET A 44 -15.35 -7.32 11.62
CA MET A 44 -15.20 -6.18 10.73
C MET A 44 -14.49 -5.03 11.45
N LEU A 45 -13.60 -4.32 10.75
CA LEU A 45 -12.83 -3.19 11.28
C LEU A 45 -13.74 -2.10 11.86
N PHE A 46 -14.82 -1.78 11.14
CA PHE A 46 -15.78 -0.76 11.55
C PHE A 46 -17.13 -1.38 11.91
N ASN A 47 -17.93 -0.65 12.69
CA ASN A 47 -19.32 -0.96 12.88
C ASN A 47 -20.13 -0.79 11.58
N LYS A 48 -21.30 -1.40 11.50
CA LYS A 48 -22.14 -1.35 10.30
C LYS A 48 -22.58 0.06 9.91
N GLU A 49 -22.71 0.96 10.87
CA GLU A 49 -23.10 2.35 10.66
C GLU A 49 -22.11 3.08 9.74
N THR A 50 -20.82 2.83 9.91
CA THR A 50 -19.77 3.39 9.02
C THR A 50 -19.99 2.97 7.56
N TYR A 51 -20.28 1.70 7.31
CA TYR A 51 -20.52 1.22 5.93
C TYR A 51 -21.83 1.76 5.35
N ILE A 52 -22.86 1.92 6.17
CA ILE A 52 -24.11 2.58 5.77
C ILE A 52 -23.83 4.03 5.36
N GLU A 53 -23.12 4.80 6.19
CA GLU A 53 -22.77 6.20 5.92
C GLU A 53 -21.96 6.35 4.64
N ARG A 54 -20.97 5.48 4.40
CA ARG A 54 -20.16 5.46 3.18
C ARG A 54 -21.03 5.24 1.93
N ARG A 55 -21.95 4.27 1.95
CA ARG A 55 -22.86 4.02 0.82
C ARG A 55 -23.89 5.13 0.64
N GLN A 56 -24.40 5.72 1.72
CA GLN A 56 -25.28 6.89 1.63
C GLN A 56 -24.56 8.09 1.01
N ALA A 57 -23.31 8.34 1.38
CA ALA A 57 -22.48 9.38 0.79
C ALA A 57 -22.23 9.12 -0.71
N LEU A 58 -22.01 7.85 -1.10
CA LEU A 58 -21.89 7.45 -2.49
C LEU A 58 -23.18 7.71 -3.29
N LYS A 59 -24.33 7.23 -2.77
CA LYS A 59 -25.66 7.47 -3.40
C LYS A 59 -25.93 8.95 -3.61
N LYS A 60 -25.60 9.80 -2.62
CA LYS A 60 -25.79 11.25 -2.70
C LYS A 60 -24.95 11.90 -3.80
N ARG A 61 -23.74 11.39 -4.05
CA ARG A 61 -22.84 11.93 -5.11
C ARG A 61 -23.32 11.53 -6.51
N LEU A 62 -23.80 10.32 -6.67
CA LEU A 62 -24.23 9.80 -7.97
C LEU A 62 -25.66 10.24 -8.36
N GLY A 63 -26.55 10.31 -7.40
CA GLY A 63 -27.93 10.79 -7.56
C GLY A 63 -28.91 9.76 -8.17
N SER A 64 -28.49 8.91 -9.12
CA SER A 64 -29.34 7.91 -9.79
C SER A 64 -28.53 6.75 -10.34
N GLY A 65 -29.21 5.67 -10.76
CA GLY A 65 -28.60 4.53 -11.45
C GLY A 65 -28.43 3.28 -10.58
N LEU A 66 -27.90 2.23 -11.19
CA LEU A 66 -27.53 0.97 -10.54
C LEU A 66 -26.02 0.88 -10.41
N VAL A 67 -25.51 0.81 -9.18
CA VAL A 67 -24.07 0.66 -8.90
C VAL A 67 -23.74 -0.80 -8.68
N LEU A 68 -22.70 -1.29 -9.34
CA LEU A 68 -22.10 -2.62 -9.16
C LEU A 68 -20.71 -2.46 -8.55
N LEU A 69 -20.53 -2.92 -7.32
CA LEU A 69 -19.24 -2.99 -6.64
C LEU A 69 -18.84 -4.47 -6.52
N PHE A 70 -17.87 -4.88 -7.32
CA PHE A 70 -17.41 -6.26 -7.34
C PHE A 70 -16.37 -6.50 -6.24
N GLY A 71 -16.61 -7.54 -5.43
CA GLY A 71 -15.54 -8.16 -4.65
C GLY A 71 -14.68 -9.06 -5.55
N ASN A 72 -13.48 -9.38 -5.08
CA ASN A 72 -12.60 -10.29 -5.77
C ASN A 72 -13.06 -11.75 -5.65
N ASN A 73 -12.67 -12.56 -6.62
CA ASN A 73 -12.73 -14.02 -6.54
C ASN A 73 -11.37 -14.59 -6.12
N ASP A 74 -11.33 -15.84 -5.69
CA ASP A 74 -10.11 -16.59 -5.53
C ASP A 74 -9.30 -16.62 -6.84
N SER A 75 -7.98 -16.66 -6.71
CA SER A 75 -7.08 -16.73 -7.87
C SER A 75 -6.17 -17.95 -7.75
N PRO A 76 -6.26 -18.92 -8.67
CA PRO A 76 -5.38 -20.08 -8.64
C PRO A 76 -3.94 -19.68 -8.96
N SER A 77 -2.99 -20.27 -8.20
CA SER A 77 -1.55 -20.10 -8.44
C SER A 77 -1.07 -20.93 -9.64
N ASN A 78 -1.38 -22.22 -9.66
CA ASN A 78 -0.92 -23.14 -10.71
C ASN A 78 -1.92 -24.26 -11.05
N TYR A 79 -2.93 -24.50 -10.22
CA TYR A 79 -4.07 -25.36 -10.48
C TYR A 79 -5.26 -24.95 -9.59
N PRO A 80 -6.53 -25.33 -9.93
CA PRO A 80 -7.74 -24.73 -9.36
C PRO A 80 -7.83 -24.72 -7.83
N SER A 81 -7.35 -25.76 -7.15
CA SER A 81 -7.41 -25.86 -5.68
C SER A 81 -6.16 -25.36 -4.95
N ASN A 82 -5.20 -24.77 -5.65
CA ASN A 82 -4.03 -24.14 -5.05
C ASN A 82 -4.08 -22.63 -5.31
N SER A 83 -4.85 -21.93 -4.49
CA SER A 83 -5.05 -20.47 -4.62
C SER A 83 -3.91 -19.68 -3.98
N TYR A 84 -3.65 -18.49 -4.52
CA TYR A 84 -2.95 -17.45 -3.77
C TYR A 84 -3.75 -17.07 -2.53
N ARG A 85 -3.08 -16.49 -1.52
CA ARG A 85 -3.81 -15.90 -0.40
C ARG A 85 -4.83 -14.91 -0.94
N PHE A 86 -6.09 -15.04 -0.48
CA PHE A 86 -7.17 -14.16 -0.90
C PHE A 86 -6.91 -12.72 -0.44
N ARG A 87 -7.17 -11.79 -1.32
CA ARG A 87 -7.15 -10.35 -1.04
C ARG A 87 -8.38 -9.70 -1.68
N GLN A 88 -9.20 -9.07 -0.85
CA GLN A 88 -10.43 -8.42 -1.30
C GLN A 88 -10.16 -7.16 -2.11
N ASP A 89 -11.07 -6.79 -3.00
CA ASP A 89 -11.08 -5.50 -3.67
C ASP A 89 -11.23 -4.36 -2.66
N SER A 90 -10.37 -3.35 -2.74
CA SER A 90 -10.32 -2.28 -1.74
C SER A 90 -11.58 -1.41 -1.75
N SER A 91 -12.17 -1.13 -2.91
CA SER A 91 -13.40 -0.34 -2.96
C SER A 91 -14.59 -1.15 -2.45
N PHE A 92 -14.70 -2.45 -2.79
CA PHE A 92 -15.71 -3.31 -2.21
C PHE A 92 -15.56 -3.38 -0.69
N LEU A 93 -14.35 -3.60 -0.18
CA LEU A 93 -14.07 -3.68 1.26
C LEU A 93 -14.42 -2.36 1.97
N TYR A 94 -14.09 -1.22 1.38
CA TYR A 94 -14.43 0.10 1.90
C TYR A 94 -15.93 0.30 2.12
N PHE A 95 -16.78 -0.22 1.20
CA PHE A 95 -18.21 -0.03 1.27
C PHE A 95 -18.97 -1.13 2.00
N TYR A 96 -18.40 -2.34 2.13
CA TYR A 96 -19.12 -3.51 2.69
C TYR A 96 -18.40 -4.18 3.87
N GLY A 97 -17.07 -4.02 4.03
CA GLY A 97 -16.31 -4.61 5.13
C GLY A 97 -16.22 -6.14 5.10
N GLN A 98 -16.49 -6.79 3.97
CA GLN A 98 -16.54 -8.25 3.86
C GLN A 98 -15.33 -8.81 3.12
N HIS A 99 -14.65 -9.78 3.74
CA HIS A 99 -13.43 -10.39 3.22
C HIS A 99 -13.65 -11.72 2.48
N ARG A 100 -14.89 -12.07 2.16
CA ARG A 100 -15.21 -13.30 1.43
C ARG A 100 -15.15 -13.05 -0.09
N GLU A 101 -14.64 -14.04 -0.83
CA GLU A 101 -14.64 -14.07 -2.29
C GLU A 101 -16.05 -14.18 -2.88
N GLY A 102 -16.20 -13.80 -4.14
CA GLY A 102 -17.42 -14.02 -4.94
C GLY A 102 -18.63 -13.20 -4.51
N LEU A 103 -18.42 -12.05 -3.88
CA LEU A 103 -19.49 -11.14 -3.48
C LEU A 103 -19.61 -9.96 -4.44
N VAL A 104 -20.83 -9.46 -4.64
CA VAL A 104 -21.11 -8.23 -5.39
C VAL A 104 -22.07 -7.36 -4.60
N GLY A 105 -21.67 -6.13 -4.34
CA GLY A 105 -22.56 -5.10 -3.80
C GLY A 105 -23.37 -4.45 -4.91
N VAL A 106 -24.69 -4.46 -4.80
CA VAL A 106 -25.61 -3.85 -5.76
C VAL A 106 -26.40 -2.74 -5.04
N ILE A 107 -26.31 -1.51 -5.56
CA ILE A 107 -27.03 -0.34 -5.05
C ILE A 107 -27.94 0.20 -6.15
N ASP A 108 -29.24 -0.04 -6.08
CA ASP A 108 -30.25 0.61 -6.92
C ASP A 108 -30.61 1.96 -6.25
N ILE A 109 -29.98 3.04 -6.73
CA ILE A 109 -30.16 4.39 -6.15
C ILE A 109 -31.59 4.86 -6.34
N ASP A 110 -32.19 4.59 -7.50
CA ASP A 110 -33.53 5.07 -7.85
C ASP A 110 -34.62 4.37 -7.03
N ALA A 111 -34.35 3.13 -6.58
CA ALA A 111 -35.26 2.38 -5.70
C ALA A 111 -34.91 2.51 -4.22
N ASP A 112 -33.81 3.20 -3.88
CA ASP A 112 -33.20 3.23 -2.55
C ASP A 112 -33.05 1.83 -1.93
N CYS A 113 -32.53 0.89 -2.74
CA CYS A 113 -32.41 -0.51 -2.38
C CYS A 113 -30.97 -0.98 -2.51
N GLU A 114 -30.46 -1.60 -1.45
CA GLU A 114 -29.12 -2.19 -1.41
C GLU A 114 -29.23 -3.71 -1.24
N THR A 115 -28.45 -4.46 -2.03
CA THR A 115 -28.42 -5.93 -1.99
C THR A 115 -26.99 -6.42 -2.01
N LEU A 116 -26.62 -7.31 -1.09
CA LEU A 116 -25.39 -8.08 -1.17
C LEU A 116 -25.67 -9.37 -1.92
N VAL A 117 -25.00 -9.56 -3.04
CA VAL A 117 -25.19 -10.72 -3.93
C VAL A 117 -24.03 -11.67 -3.78
N GLY A 118 -24.31 -12.96 -3.64
CA GLY A 118 -23.35 -14.04 -3.51
C GLY A 118 -24.05 -15.36 -3.23
N ASP A 119 -23.32 -16.46 -3.34
CA ASP A 119 -23.88 -17.78 -3.03
C ASP A 119 -23.39 -18.26 -1.66
N ASP A 120 -24.26 -18.88 -0.87
CA ASP A 120 -23.86 -19.55 0.35
C ASP A 120 -23.01 -20.78 0.03
N ILE A 121 -22.06 -21.10 0.91
CA ILE A 121 -21.20 -22.27 0.73
C ILE A 121 -21.97 -23.57 0.91
N SER A 122 -21.54 -24.61 0.19
CA SER A 122 -22.12 -25.94 0.27
C SER A 122 -21.65 -26.69 1.53
N ILE A 123 -22.28 -27.82 1.85
CA ILE A 123 -21.81 -28.69 2.93
C ILE A 123 -20.42 -29.25 2.64
N ASP A 124 -20.09 -29.46 1.36
CA ASP A 124 -18.77 -29.95 0.95
C ASP A 124 -17.70 -28.88 1.21
N ASP A 125 -17.99 -27.61 0.92
CA ASP A 125 -17.10 -26.49 1.23
C ASP A 125 -16.88 -26.35 2.75
N ILE A 126 -17.92 -26.53 3.56
CA ILE A 126 -17.81 -26.52 5.02
C ILE A 126 -16.85 -27.62 5.52
N VAL A 127 -16.87 -28.81 4.89
CA VAL A 127 -15.96 -29.91 5.23
C VAL A 127 -14.51 -29.54 4.95
N TRP A 128 -14.24 -28.77 3.89
CA TRP A 128 -12.87 -28.42 3.48
C TRP A 128 -12.36 -27.15 4.14
N PHE A 129 -13.21 -26.14 4.30
CA PHE A 129 -12.77 -24.78 4.67
C PHE A 129 -13.35 -24.33 6.04
N GLY A 130 -14.24 -25.12 6.64
CA GLY A 130 -14.95 -24.74 7.86
C GLY A 130 -16.20 -23.89 7.57
N GLN A 131 -16.95 -23.61 8.62
CA GLN A 131 -18.17 -22.83 8.53
C GLN A 131 -17.85 -21.34 8.41
N VAL A 132 -18.51 -20.66 7.47
CA VAL A 132 -18.49 -19.19 7.30
C VAL A 132 -19.92 -18.66 7.44
N ASP A 133 -20.03 -17.34 7.63
CA ASP A 133 -21.33 -16.67 7.69
C ASP A 133 -22.09 -16.79 6.37
N SER A 134 -23.42 -16.86 6.42
CA SER A 134 -24.24 -16.79 5.22
C SER A 134 -24.18 -15.40 4.58
N VAL A 135 -24.51 -15.31 3.28
CA VAL A 135 -24.60 -14.00 2.60
C VAL A 135 -25.60 -13.07 3.27
N ALA A 136 -26.66 -13.63 3.86
CA ALA A 136 -27.63 -12.85 4.62
C ALA A 136 -27.04 -12.27 5.93
N ASP A 137 -26.22 -13.06 6.65
CA ASP A 137 -25.53 -12.59 7.85
C ASP A 137 -24.51 -11.50 7.50
N MET A 138 -23.72 -11.70 6.44
CA MET A 138 -22.76 -10.71 5.93
C MET A 138 -23.43 -9.40 5.48
N ALA A 139 -24.59 -9.50 4.82
CA ALA A 139 -25.40 -8.34 4.46
C ALA A 139 -25.82 -7.57 5.72
N SER A 140 -26.35 -8.27 6.73
CA SER A 140 -26.76 -7.68 8.02
C SER A 140 -25.59 -7.00 8.74
N GLN A 141 -24.42 -7.64 8.77
CA GLN A 141 -23.19 -7.07 9.35
C GLN A 141 -22.76 -5.79 8.64
N SER A 142 -22.89 -5.73 7.31
CA SER A 142 -22.60 -4.54 6.50
C SER A 142 -23.72 -3.49 6.54
N GLY A 143 -24.84 -3.76 7.27
CA GLY A 143 -26.01 -2.88 7.30
C GLY A 143 -26.79 -2.86 5.99
N VAL A 144 -26.75 -3.95 5.22
CA VAL A 144 -27.53 -4.14 3.99
C VAL A 144 -28.76 -4.99 4.29
N ALA A 145 -29.93 -4.52 3.88
CA ALA A 145 -31.20 -5.16 4.24
C ALA A 145 -31.50 -6.44 3.43
N HIS A 146 -30.94 -6.55 2.23
CA HIS A 146 -31.26 -7.63 1.30
C HIS A 146 -30.01 -8.42 0.91
N SER A 147 -30.18 -9.73 0.72
CA SER A 147 -29.20 -10.60 0.09
C SER A 147 -29.85 -11.39 -1.04
N ALA A 148 -29.06 -11.78 -2.04
CA ALA A 148 -29.55 -12.58 -3.14
C ALA A 148 -28.45 -13.53 -3.66
N PRO A 149 -28.80 -14.69 -4.22
CA PRO A 149 -27.84 -15.57 -4.84
C PRO A 149 -27.30 -14.97 -6.15
N MET A 150 -26.08 -15.36 -6.55
CA MET A 150 -25.37 -14.81 -7.72
C MET A 150 -26.18 -14.93 -9.01
N ARG A 151 -26.99 -15.98 -9.18
CA ARG A 151 -27.86 -16.17 -10.37
C ARG A 151 -28.89 -15.04 -10.57
N GLU A 152 -29.18 -14.23 -9.54
CA GLU A 152 -30.12 -13.11 -9.65
C GLU A 152 -29.50 -11.82 -10.13
N LEU A 153 -28.17 -11.72 -10.13
CA LEU A 153 -27.44 -10.51 -10.51
C LEU A 153 -27.76 -10.06 -11.96
N GLN A 154 -27.81 -11.01 -12.91
CA GLN A 154 -28.19 -10.70 -14.29
C GLN A 154 -29.59 -10.09 -14.37
N THR A 155 -30.53 -10.67 -13.63
CA THR A 155 -31.92 -10.16 -13.61
C THR A 155 -32.00 -8.73 -13.04
N MET A 156 -31.16 -8.39 -12.06
CA MET A 156 -31.11 -7.02 -11.50
C MET A 156 -30.60 -6.04 -12.55
N VAL A 157 -29.50 -6.39 -13.25
CA VAL A 157 -28.93 -5.56 -14.31
C VAL A 157 -29.91 -5.38 -15.48
N ASP A 158 -30.57 -6.45 -15.90
CA ASP A 158 -31.55 -6.40 -16.99
C ASP A 158 -32.76 -5.51 -16.65
N LYS A 159 -33.26 -5.61 -15.40
CA LYS A 159 -34.34 -4.73 -14.93
C LYS A 159 -33.92 -3.26 -14.91
N ALA A 160 -32.71 -2.96 -14.46
CA ALA A 160 -32.20 -1.60 -14.46
C ALA A 160 -32.09 -1.03 -15.88
N ARG A 161 -31.58 -1.83 -16.84
CA ARG A 161 -31.52 -1.47 -18.27
C ARG A 161 -32.91 -1.24 -18.86
N GLN A 162 -33.87 -2.09 -18.55
CA GLN A 162 -35.27 -1.92 -19.03
C GLN A 162 -35.91 -0.63 -18.53
N LYS A 163 -35.50 -0.18 -17.33
CA LYS A 163 -35.92 1.11 -16.76
C LYS A 163 -35.13 2.31 -17.32
N GLY A 164 -34.08 2.07 -18.10
CA GLY A 164 -33.19 3.12 -18.61
C GLY A 164 -32.21 3.67 -17.59
N GLN A 165 -31.96 2.94 -16.49
CA GLN A 165 -30.98 3.33 -15.49
C GLN A 165 -29.57 3.22 -16.03
N CYS A 166 -28.68 4.15 -15.63
CA CYS A 166 -27.24 4.02 -15.85
C CYS A 166 -26.70 2.85 -15.00
N ILE A 167 -25.83 2.02 -15.58
CA ILE A 167 -25.10 0.98 -14.86
C ILE A 167 -23.73 1.52 -14.53
N HIS A 168 -23.49 1.81 -13.26
CA HIS A 168 -22.22 2.30 -12.75
C HIS A 168 -21.33 1.13 -12.31
N PHE A 169 -20.10 1.09 -12.80
CA PHE A 169 -19.06 0.14 -12.39
C PHE A 169 -17.68 0.81 -12.41
N LEU A 170 -16.78 0.31 -11.57
CA LEU A 170 -15.36 0.70 -11.57
C LEU A 170 -14.57 -0.08 -12.62
N PRO A 171 -13.46 0.47 -13.14
CA PRO A 171 -12.64 -0.24 -14.13
C PRO A 171 -12.06 -1.53 -13.50
N PRO A 172 -12.41 -2.72 -14.00
CA PRO A 172 -11.89 -3.97 -13.46
C PRO A 172 -10.42 -4.14 -13.84
N TYR A 173 -9.63 -4.70 -12.92
CA TYR A 173 -8.22 -5.02 -13.12
C TYR A 173 -7.94 -6.53 -13.14
N ARG A 174 -8.91 -7.38 -12.76
CA ARG A 174 -8.81 -8.84 -12.79
C ARG A 174 -9.58 -9.39 -14.01
N HIS A 175 -8.98 -10.36 -14.69
CA HIS A 175 -9.55 -10.91 -15.92
C HIS A 175 -10.86 -11.67 -15.71
N ASP A 176 -11.01 -12.36 -14.57
CA ASP A 176 -12.24 -13.05 -14.19
C ASP A 176 -13.40 -12.05 -14.01
N LEU A 177 -13.15 -10.91 -13.36
CA LEU A 177 -14.14 -9.83 -13.21
C LEU A 177 -14.44 -9.13 -14.54
N MET A 178 -13.45 -8.99 -15.45
CA MET A 178 -13.69 -8.48 -16.80
C MET A 178 -14.65 -9.37 -17.59
N ILE A 179 -14.52 -10.69 -17.45
CA ILE A 179 -15.43 -11.65 -18.09
C ILE A 179 -16.81 -11.56 -17.47
N GLN A 180 -16.91 -11.56 -16.14
CA GLN A 180 -18.19 -11.42 -15.44
C GLN A 180 -18.91 -10.13 -15.81
N LEU A 181 -18.21 -9.00 -15.88
CA LEU A 181 -18.77 -7.72 -16.31
C LEU A 181 -19.23 -7.76 -17.77
N MET A 182 -18.47 -8.42 -18.65
CA MET A 182 -18.87 -8.61 -20.06
C MET A 182 -20.16 -9.42 -20.14
N ASP A 183 -20.29 -10.51 -19.40
CA ASP A 183 -21.50 -11.36 -19.40
C ASP A 183 -22.71 -10.55 -18.90
N LEU A 184 -22.57 -9.74 -17.86
CA LEU A 184 -23.62 -8.91 -17.29
C LEU A 184 -24.03 -7.74 -18.20
N THR A 185 -23.07 -7.11 -18.85
CA THR A 185 -23.26 -5.82 -19.53
C THR A 185 -23.16 -5.88 -21.04
N GLY A 186 -22.53 -6.91 -21.60
CA GLY A 186 -22.17 -7.00 -23.01
C GLY A 186 -20.98 -6.13 -23.41
N ILE A 187 -20.34 -5.43 -22.45
CA ILE A 187 -19.19 -4.55 -22.71
C ILE A 187 -17.93 -5.40 -22.81
N HIS A 188 -17.27 -5.37 -23.97
CA HIS A 188 -16.05 -6.14 -24.18
C HIS A 188 -14.91 -5.65 -23.25
N PRO A 189 -14.05 -6.54 -22.68
CA PRO A 189 -12.97 -6.18 -21.76
C PRO A 189 -12.07 -5.02 -22.20
N ARG A 190 -11.79 -4.89 -23.51
CA ARG A 190 -10.99 -3.79 -24.05
C ARG A 190 -11.65 -2.41 -23.95
N GLU A 191 -12.97 -2.37 -23.76
CA GLU A 191 -13.76 -1.14 -23.69
C GLU A 191 -14.16 -0.80 -22.26
N GLN A 192 -14.08 -1.75 -21.34
CA GLN A 192 -14.60 -1.59 -19.98
C GLN A 192 -13.97 -0.42 -19.23
N ARG A 193 -12.65 -0.22 -19.37
CA ARG A 193 -11.98 0.94 -18.74
C ARG A 193 -12.50 2.26 -19.30
N ALA A 194 -12.73 2.37 -20.59
CA ALA A 194 -13.23 3.58 -21.23
C ALA A 194 -14.72 3.83 -20.96
N GLN A 195 -15.49 2.78 -20.65
CA GLN A 195 -16.92 2.85 -20.34
C GLN A 195 -17.22 2.79 -18.84
N ALA A 196 -16.19 2.70 -17.98
CA ALA A 196 -16.37 2.80 -16.55
C ALA A 196 -16.95 4.17 -16.18
N SER A 197 -17.79 4.21 -15.15
CA SER A 197 -18.48 5.43 -14.74
C SER A 197 -17.50 6.43 -14.10
N LEU A 198 -17.22 7.52 -14.79
CA LEU A 198 -16.38 8.59 -14.25
C LEU A 198 -16.96 9.18 -12.95
N ASP A 199 -18.28 9.35 -12.88
CA ASP A 199 -18.94 9.86 -11.68
C ASP A 199 -18.71 8.92 -10.48
N LEU A 200 -18.80 7.59 -10.70
CA LEU A 200 -18.51 6.61 -9.65
C LEU A 200 -17.02 6.64 -9.27
N ILE A 201 -16.11 6.72 -10.24
CA ILE A 201 -14.67 6.82 -10.01
C ILE A 201 -14.37 8.04 -9.12
N MET A 202 -14.85 9.23 -9.50
CA MET A 202 -14.63 10.46 -8.74
C MET A 202 -15.26 10.40 -7.34
N ALA A 203 -16.46 9.85 -7.23
CA ALA A 203 -17.13 9.69 -5.93
C ALA A 203 -16.36 8.76 -4.98
N VAL A 204 -15.78 7.67 -5.50
CA VAL A 204 -14.95 6.75 -4.71
C VAL A 204 -13.64 7.41 -4.29
N ILE A 205 -12.98 8.12 -5.21
CA ILE A 205 -11.74 8.85 -4.92
C ILE A 205 -11.98 9.87 -3.81
N ASP A 206 -13.01 10.70 -3.91
CA ASP A 206 -13.33 11.71 -2.91
C ASP A 206 -13.63 11.12 -1.52
N LEU A 207 -14.26 9.93 -1.49
CA LEU A 207 -14.62 9.28 -0.23
C LEU A 207 -13.43 8.57 0.42
N ARG A 208 -12.53 7.97 -0.37
CA ARG A 208 -11.38 7.21 0.15
C ARG A 208 -10.14 8.07 0.39
N ALA A 209 -10.02 9.22 -0.29
CA ALA A 209 -8.83 10.08 -0.17
C ALA A 209 -8.67 10.62 1.26
N VAL A 210 -9.75 11.08 1.89
CA VAL A 210 -9.75 11.59 3.26
C VAL A 210 -10.00 10.45 4.24
N LYS A 211 -8.98 10.08 5.00
CA LYS A 211 -9.01 8.97 5.95
C LYS A 211 -9.73 9.37 7.24
N SER A 212 -10.65 8.53 7.68
CA SER A 212 -11.23 8.63 9.02
C SER A 212 -10.20 8.27 10.09
N GLN A 213 -10.46 8.65 11.33
CA GLN A 213 -9.58 8.33 12.47
C GLN A 213 -9.31 6.82 12.60
N GLY A 214 -10.32 5.98 12.42
CA GLY A 214 -10.14 4.52 12.50
C GLY A 214 -9.31 3.95 11.34
N GLU A 215 -9.37 4.55 10.14
CA GLU A 215 -8.50 4.19 9.02
C GLU A 215 -7.05 4.59 9.31
N ILE A 216 -6.83 5.79 9.90
CA ILE A 216 -5.51 6.25 10.31
C ILE A 216 -4.91 5.31 11.36
N GLU A 217 -5.68 4.89 12.37
CA GLU A 217 -5.22 3.93 13.39
C GLU A 217 -4.81 2.58 12.79
N GLU A 218 -5.52 2.12 11.77
CA GLU A 218 -5.19 0.87 11.09
C GLU A 218 -3.94 1.00 10.20
N ILE A 219 -3.75 2.14 9.53
CA ILE A 219 -2.51 2.47 8.81
C ILE A 219 -1.33 2.55 9.80
N GLU A 220 -1.50 3.19 10.96
CA GLU A 220 -0.46 3.24 12.01
C GLU A 220 -0.10 1.84 12.52
N ARG A 221 -1.05 0.90 12.53
CA ARG A 221 -0.76 -0.52 12.83
C ARG A 221 0.13 -1.15 11.75
N ALA A 222 -0.12 -0.84 10.47
CA ALA A 222 0.75 -1.27 9.38
C ALA A 222 2.15 -0.66 9.50
N CYS A 223 2.25 0.64 9.79
CA CYS A 223 3.52 1.34 10.02
C CYS A 223 4.32 0.74 11.19
N ALA A 224 3.64 0.32 12.27
CA ALA A 224 4.32 -0.33 13.40
C ALA A 224 4.91 -1.71 13.01
N ILE A 225 4.28 -2.42 12.07
CA ILE A 225 4.85 -3.66 11.51
C ILE A 225 6.01 -3.31 10.57
N GLY A 226 5.85 -2.29 9.74
CA GLY A 226 6.90 -1.74 8.87
C GLY A 226 8.15 -1.34 9.64
N TYR A 227 7.98 -0.69 10.81
CA TYR A 227 9.09 -0.37 11.72
C TYR A 227 9.89 -1.61 12.09
N ASP A 228 9.24 -2.70 12.54
CA ASP A 228 9.94 -3.94 12.89
C ASP A 228 10.58 -4.61 11.67
N MET A 229 9.96 -4.51 10.49
CA MET A 229 10.55 -5.02 9.25
C MET A 229 11.85 -4.29 8.91
N HIS A 230 11.83 -2.96 8.90
CA HIS A 230 12.98 -2.13 8.55
C HIS A 230 14.11 -2.20 9.56
N THR A 231 13.79 -2.10 10.85
CA THR A 231 14.78 -2.21 11.92
C THR A 231 15.43 -3.60 11.94
N THR A 232 14.69 -4.65 11.58
CA THR A 232 15.26 -6.00 11.37
C THR A 232 16.15 -6.05 10.13
N ALA A 233 15.75 -5.45 9.01
CA ALA A 233 16.58 -5.36 7.81
C ALA A 233 17.91 -4.65 8.11
N MET A 234 17.89 -3.54 8.86
CA MET A 234 19.08 -2.80 9.29
C MET A 234 20.02 -3.66 10.16
N ARG A 235 19.49 -4.44 11.12
CA ARG A 235 20.28 -5.38 11.95
C ARG A 235 20.93 -6.47 11.12
N LEU A 236 20.24 -6.96 10.08
CA LEU A 236 20.74 -8.01 9.20
C LEU A 236 21.69 -7.49 8.12
N CYS A 237 21.76 -6.17 7.92
CA CYS A 237 22.58 -5.53 6.88
C CYS A 237 24.06 -5.64 7.20
N ARG A 238 24.69 -6.73 6.75
CA ARG A 238 26.13 -7.00 6.93
C ARG A 238 26.69 -7.85 5.80
N PRO A 239 28.01 -7.76 5.53
CA PRO A 239 28.64 -8.56 4.46
C PRO A 239 28.35 -10.05 4.61
N GLY A 240 28.07 -10.71 3.49
CA GLY A 240 27.83 -12.15 3.41
C GLY A 240 26.37 -12.58 3.62
N VAL A 241 25.49 -11.75 4.15
CA VAL A 241 24.03 -12.00 4.19
C VAL A 241 23.45 -11.75 2.81
N THR A 242 22.52 -12.59 2.34
CA THR A 242 21.89 -12.41 1.02
C THR A 242 20.68 -11.50 1.08
N GLU A 243 20.44 -10.76 -0.02
CA GLU A 243 19.23 -9.92 -0.18
C GLU A 243 17.96 -10.74 0.05
N GLN A 244 17.89 -11.94 -0.53
CA GLN A 244 16.74 -12.84 -0.41
C GLN A 244 16.49 -13.31 1.04
N TYR A 245 17.56 -13.53 1.83
CA TYR A 245 17.40 -13.93 3.23
C TYR A 245 16.75 -12.79 4.04
N ILE A 246 17.23 -11.56 3.86
CA ILE A 246 16.68 -10.38 4.55
C ILE A 246 15.21 -10.20 4.16
N SER A 247 14.89 -10.24 2.86
CA SER A 247 13.52 -10.13 2.37
C SER A 247 12.61 -11.21 2.96
N GLY A 248 13.10 -12.47 3.05
CA GLY A 248 12.34 -13.56 3.66
C GLY A 248 12.07 -13.34 5.15
N VAL A 249 13.05 -12.84 5.90
CA VAL A 249 12.89 -12.57 7.35
C VAL A 249 11.88 -11.44 7.56
N ILE A 250 12.00 -10.31 6.85
CA ILE A 250 11.08 -9.17 7.03
C ILE A 250 9.65 -9.52 6.58
N GLY A 251 9.49 -10.28 5.50
CA GLY A 251 8.18 -10.80 5.08
C GLY A 251 7.59 -11.77 6.12
N GLY A 252 8.44 -12.54 6.82
CA GLY A 252 8.06 -13.38 7.94
C GLY A 252 7.51 -12.62 9.15
N ILE A 253 7.98 -11.39 9.39
CA ILE A 253 7.46 -10.50 10.45
C ILE A 253 6.01 -10.13 10.16
N ALA A 254 5.71 -9.67 8.94
CA ALA A 254 4.34 -9.36 8.54
C ALA A 254 3.44 -10.58 8.65
N SER A 255 3.87 -11.73 8.10
CA SER A 255 3.10 -12.98 8.13
C SER A 255 2.88 -13.51 9.54
N GLY A 256 3.88 -13.40 10.42
CA GLY A 256 3.78 -13.82 11.84
C GLY A 256 2.76 -13.00 12.64
N ARG A 257 2.39 -11.83 12.16
CA ARG A 257 1.34 -10.97 12.75
C ARG A 257 -0.03 -11.11 12.05
N GLY A 258 -0.18 -12.12 11.19
CA GLY A 258 -1.41 -12.35 10.41
C GLY A 258 -1.60 -11.42 9.22
N CYS A 259 -0.60 -10.58 8.93
CA CYS A 259 -0.58 -9.57 7.88
C CYS A 259 0.10 -10.08 6.60
N MET A 260 0.23 -9.24 5.59
CA MET A 260 1.02 -9.48 4.39
C MET A 260 2.05 -8.37 4.23
N VAL A 261 2.96 -8.53 3.27
CA VAL A 261 3.69 -7.39 2.73
C VAL A 261 2.74 -6.60 1.81
N SER A 262 2.81 -5.26 1.84
CA SER A 262 1.96 -4.38 1.01
C SER A 262 2.30 -4.49 -0.49
N PHE A 263 3.55 -4.85 -0.79
CA PHE A 263 4.07 -5.14 -2.13
C PHE A 263 5.29 -6.09 -2.03
N PRO A 264 5.75 -6.68 -3.14
CA PRO A 264 6.98 -7.47 -3.13
C PRO A 264 8.16 -6.63 -2.66
N SER A 265 8.68 -6.91 -1.46
CA SER A 265 9.74 -6.12 -0.84
C SER A 265 10.98 -6.03 -1.73
N ILE A 266 11.54 -4.84 -1.85
CA ILE A 266 12.79 -4.55 -2.55
C ILE A 266 13.91 -4.53 -1.50
N VAL A 267 14.85 -5.46 -1.60
CA VAL A 267 16.05 -5.50 -0.76
C VAL A 267 17.23 -5.71 -1.69
N THR A 268 18.06 -4.69 -1.90
CA THR A 268 19.07 -4.74 -2.94
C THR A 268 20.28 -3.86 -2.67
N MET A 269 21.46 -4.30 -3.17
CA MET A 269 22.64 -3.44 -3.30
C MET A 269 22.61 -2.59 -4.57
N HIS A 270 21.67 -2.86 -5.47
CA HIS A 270 21.47 -2.16 -6.72
C HIS A 270 20.27 -1.19 -6.58
N GLY A 271 20.41 -0.22 -5.65
CA GLY A 271 19.37 0.77 -5.39
C GLY A 271 19.01 1.63 -6.61
N GLU A 272 19.83 1.60 -7.66
CA GLU A 272 19.52 2.22 -8.94
C GLU A 272 18.46 1.48 -9.77
N ILE A 273 18.03 0.28 -9.33
CA ILE A 273 16.94 -0.48 -9.93
C ILE A 273 15.69 -0.30 -9.07
N MET A 274 14.73 0.48 -9.57
CA MET A 274 13.55 0.93 -8.79
C MET A 274 12.71 -0.23 -8.25
N HIS A 275 12.42 -1.25 -9.04
CA HIS A 275 11.60 -2.41 -8.67
C HIS A 275 12.39 -3.72 -8.82
N GLY A 276 13.58 -3.79 -8.20
CA GLY A 276 14.43 -4.97 -8.22
C GLY A 276 13.93 -6.06 -7.26
N TYR A 277 13.91 -7.33 -7.71
CA TYR A 277 13.61 -8.45 -6.82
C TYR A 277 14.86 -8.83 -6.01
N PRO A 278 14.71 -9.17 -4.71
CA PRO A 278 15.80 -9.68 -3.90
C PRO A 278 16.43 -10.93 -4.51
N SER A 279 17.75 -10.92 -4.60
CA SER A 279 18.53 -11.99 -5.24
C SER A 279 19.31 -12.85 -4.23
N THR A 280 19.91 -13.94 -4.69
CA THR A 280 20.82 -14.76 -3.88
C THR A 280 22.20 -14.13 -3.71
N ARG A 281 22.42 -12.91 -4.18
CA ARG A 281 23.69 -12.18 -4.00
C ARG A 281 23.90 -11.87 -2.53
N ALA A 282 25.12 -12.09 -2.07
CA ALA A 282 25.52 -11.71 -0.74
C ALA A 282 25.87 -10.21 -0.72
N LEU A 283 25.47 -9.52 0.35
CA LEU A 283 25.82 -8.13 0.59
C LEU A 283 27.34 -7.95 0.65
N GLU A 284 27.86 -6.92 0.01
CA GLU A 284 29.26 -6.62 -0.13
C GLU A 284 29.66 -5.41 0.71
N ALA A 285 30.81 -5.51 1.40
CA ALA A 285 31.35 -4.40 2.18
C ALA A 285 31.63 -3.18 1.27
N GLY A 286 31.36 -1.99 1.80
CA GLY A 286 31.56 -0.72 1.08
C GLY A 286 30.37 -0.29 0.23
N ARG A 287 29.38 -1.17 0.00
CA ARG A 287 28.14 -0.85 -0.71
C ARG A 287 27.03 -0.42 0.23
N LEU A 288 25.91 0.01 -0.34
CA LEU A 288 24.67 0.33 0.34
C LEU A 288 23.64 -0.79 0.11
N MET A 289 22.77 -1.00 1.07
CA MET A 289 21.55 -1.80 0.92
C MET A 289 20.35 -0.86 0.97
N LEU A 290 19.61 -0.77 -0.12
CA LEU A 290 18.31 -0.15 -0.16
C LEU A 290 17.28 -1.22 0.20
N CYS A 291 16.47 -0.94 1.22
CA CYS A 291 15.32 -1.75 1.61
C CYS A 291 14.07 -0.90 1.48
N ASP A 292 13.15 -1.34 0.64
CA ASP A 292 11.84 -0.73 0.41
C ASP A 292 10.79 -1.81 0.66
N ALA A 293 10.00 -1.62 1.70
CA ALA A 293 9.07 -2.62 2.20
C ALA A 293 8.00 -2.00 3.08
N GLY A 294 6.83 -2.57 3.03
CA GLY A 294 5.73 -2.22 3.90
C GLY A 294 4.87 -3.43 4.29
N ALA A 295 3.98 -3.24 5.23
CA ALA A 295 3.02 -4.24 5.66
C ALA A 295 1.61 -3.87 5.20
N GLU A 296 0.83 -4.88 4.83
CA GLU A 296 -0.61 -4.78 4.63
C GLU A 296 -1.31 -5.52 5.77
N THR A 297 -2.13 -4.82 6.54
CA THR A 297 -2.89 -5.43 7.62
C THR A 297 -3.94 -6.41 7.09
N ASN A 298 -4.54 -7.23 7.98
CA ASN A 298 -5.63 -8.11 7.58
C ASN A 298 -6.90 -7.36 7.16
N GLU A 299 -6.96 -6.04 7.43
CA GLU A 299 -8.02 -5.15 6.95
C GLU A 299 -7.63 -4.40 5.67
N ASN A 300 -6.51 -4.82 5.04
CA ASN A 300 -5.97 -4.29 3.79
C ASN A 300 -5.56 -2.81 3.83
N TYR A 301 -5.13 -2.30 4.98
CA TYR A 301 -4.46 -1.00 5.06
C TYR A 301 -2.95 -1.18 5.02
N CYS A 302 -2.28 -0.36 4.24
CA CYS A 302 -0.88 -0.49 3.90
C CYS A 302 0.01 0.48 4.70
N SER A 303 1.30 0.15 4.77
CA SER A 303 2.41 1.08 5.00
C SER A 303 3.41 0.97 3.86
N ASP A 304 4.20 2.02 3.68
CA ASP A 304 5.26 2.12 2.68
C ASP A 304 6.47 2.86 3.25
N ASN A 305 7.62 2.22 3.27
CA ASN A 305 8.83 2.84 3.79
C ASN A 305 10.06 2.38 3.02
N THR A 306 11.01 3.29 2.81
CA THR A 306 12.34 2.96 2.30
C THR A 306 13.42 3.44 3.25
N ARG A 307 14.44 2.60 3.47
CA ARG A 307 15.68 2.95 4.14
C ARG A 307 16.89 2.45 3.36
N THR A 308 17.92 3.29 3.33
CA THR A 308 19.21 2.92 2.75
C THR A 308 20.26 2.80 3.86
N THR A 309 20.84 1.61 4.01
CA THR A 309 21.74 1.24 5.11
C THR A 309 23.14 0.91 4.58
N PRO A 310 24.22 1.42 5.21
CA PRO A 310 25.58 1.08 4.81
C PRO A 310 25.95 -0.35 5.26
N ILE A 311 26.29 -1.22 4.32
CA ILE A 311 26.58 -2.64 4.58
C ILE A 311 27.78 -2.82 5.52
N SER A 312 28.74 -1.91 5.46
CA SER A 312 29.90 -1.89 6.37
C SER A 312 29.60 -1.32 7.76
N GLY A 313 28.37 -0.85 8.00
CA GLY A 313 27.93 -0.23 9.26
C GLY A 313 28.24 1.27 9.36
N ARG A 314 28.97 1.81 8.39
CA ARG A 314 29.24 3.25 8.26
C ARG A 314 29.22 3.67 6.81
N PHE A 315 28.66 4.84 6.54
CA PHE A 315 28.71 5.45 5.22
C PHE A 315 30.12 5.94 4.90
N THR A 316 30.56 5.76 3.67
CA THR A 316 31.75 6.45 3.13
C THR A 316 31.45 7.94 2.98
N GLN A 317 32.48 8.78 2.85
CA GLN A 317 32.29 10.22 2.63
C GLN A 317 31.39 10.50 1.41
N ARG A 318 31.61 9.82 0.30
CA ARG A 318 30.82 9.94 -0.92
C ARG A 318 29.35 9.54 -0.71
N GLN A 319 29.09 8.49 0.09
CA GLN A 319 27.74 8.07 0.43
C GLN A 319 27.05 9.07 1.36
N ARG A 320 27.79 9.64 2.35
CA ARG A 320 27.25 10.69 3.23
C ARG A 320 26.85 11.94 2.46
N GLU A 321 27.67 12.35 1.47
CA GLU A 321 27.37 13.52 0.63
C GLU A 321 26.06 13.35 -0.14
N ILE A 322 25.83 12.21 -0.77
CA ILE A 322 24.57 11.95 -1.50
C ILE A 322 23.41 11.73 -0.53
N TYR A 323 23.62 10.98 0.56
CA TYR A 323 22.58 10.71 1.55
C TYR A 323 22.06 12.01 2.19
N SER A 324 22.95 12.94 2.53
CA SER A 324 22.58 14.23 3.13
C SER A 324 21.73 15.11 2.21
N ILE A 325 21.84 14.94 0.88
CA ILE A 325 20.95 15.61 -0.07
C ILE A 325 19.53 15.02 0.03
N VAL A 326 19.43 13.70 0.00
CA VAL A 326 18.13 13.00 0.11
C VAL A 326 17.46 13.29 1.44
N GLU A 327 18.23 13.23 2.54
CA GLU A 327 17.78 13.57 3.90
C GLU A 327 17.23 15.00 3.97
N ALA A 328 17.95 15.98 3.41
CA ALA A 328 17.49 17.37 3.39
C ALA A 328 16.21 17.57 2.56
N CYS A 329 16.04 16.83 1.46
CA CYS A 329 14.83 16.84 0.65
C CYS A 329 13.64 16.27 1.42
N HIS A 330 13.84 15.15 2.10
CA HIS A 330 12.85 14.52 2.96
C HIS A 330 12.43 15.44 4.13
N ASP A 331 13.39 16.04 4.84
CA ASP A 331 13.10 16.97 5.93
C ASP A 331 12.37 18.24 5.45
N TYR A 332 12.63 18.68 4.21
CA TYR A 332 11.94 19.81 3.62
C TYR A 332 10.44 19.52 3.44
N VAL A 333 10.08 18.35 2.94
CA VAL A 333 8.67 17.96 2.76
C VAL A 333 7.91 18.06 4.07
N LEU A 334 8.48 17.56 5.17
CA LEU A 334 7.87 17.62 6.50
C LEU A 334 7.66 19.04 7.04
N GLN A 335 8.46 19.99 6.57
CA GLN A 335 8.33 21.40 6.98
C GLN A 335 7.24 22.13 6.20
N VAL A 336 6.93 21.70 4.98
CA VAL A 336 6.07 22.47 4.08
C VAL A 336 4.74 21.79 3.73
N ALA A 337 4.65 20.45 3.89
CA ALA A 337 3.43 19.73 3.58
C ALA A 337 2.31 20.12 4.55
N ALA A 338 1.25 20.73 4.02
CA ALA A 338 0.10 21.22 4.78
C ALA A 338 -1.12 21.28 3.85
N PRO A 339 -2.35 21.41 4.40
CA PRO A 339 -3.53 21.66 3.57
C PRO A 339 -3.34 22.86 2.63
N ASP A 340 -3.92 22.76 1.45
CA ASP A 340 -3.85 23.75 0.35
C ASP A 340 -2.47 23.93 -0.32
N VAL A 341 -1.41 23.30 0.17
CA VAL A 341 -0.12 23.23 -0.52
C VAL A 341 -0.25 22.31 -1.74
N LYS A 342 0.21 22.77 -2.92
CA LYS A 342 0.26 21.92 -4.10
C LYS A 342 1.42 20.93 -4.00
N TRP A 343 1.14 19.64 -4.08
CA TRP A 343 2.20 18.64 -4.07
C TRP A 343 3.14 18.75 -5.27
N TRP A 344 2.64 19.24 -6.40
CA TRP A 344 3.45 19.61 -7.55
C TRP A 344 4.57 20.61 -7.20
N ASP A 345 4.22 21.69 -6.47
CA ASP A 345 5.20 22.72 -6.11
C ASP A 345 6.24 22.17 -5.13
N VAL A 346 5.83 21.31 -4.20
CA VAL A 346 6.75 20.62 -3.28
C VAL A 346 7.71 19.72 -4.06
N HIS A 347 7.20 18.91 -4.99
CA HIS A 347 8.05 18.06 -5.85
C HIS A 347 9.06 18.87 -6.65
N MET A 348 8.63 19.97 -7.28
CA MET A 348 9.52 20.80 -8.08
C MET A 348 10.58 21.51 -7.23
N GLU A 349 10.25 21.92 -6.01
CA GLU A 349 11.23 22.49 -5.09
C GLU A 349 12.24 21.45 -4.60
N VAL A 350 11.82 20.22 -4.30
CA VAL A 350 12.74 19.10 -4.02
C VAL A 350 13.68 18.87 -5.19
N CYS A 351 13.19 18.89 -6.44
CA CYS A 351 14.04 18.79 -7.64
C CYS A 351 15.07 19.94 -7.72
N ARG A 352 14.68 21.17 -7.34
CA ARG A 352 15.60 22.33 -7.28
C ARG A 352 16.68 22.15 -6.21
N MET A 353 16.27 21.83 -4.98
CA MET A 353 17.17 21.59 -3.86
C MET A 353 18.21 20.51 -4.21
N MET A 354 17.74 19.40 -4.79
CA MET A 354 18.58 18.30 -5.23
C MET A 354 19.56 18.77 -6.31
N THR A 355 19.10 19.50 -7.32
CA THR A 355 19.93 20.05 -8.40
C THR A 355 21.03 20.97 -7.86
N ASP A 356 20.71 21.90 -6.94
CA ASP A 356 21.70 22.80 -6.36
C ASP A 356 22.78 22.05 -5.58
N ARG A 357 22.41 21.07 -4.76
CA ARG A 357 23.37 20.26 -4.01
C ARG A 357 24.23 19.37 -4.91
N LEU A 358 23.64 18.81 -5.96
CA LEU A 358 24.40 18.02 -6.96
C LEU A 358 25.38 18.89 -7.76
N LYS A 359 25.07 20.18 -7.95
CA LYS A 359 26.03 21.15 -8.53
C LYS A 359 27.20 21.41 -7.58
N GLU A 360 26.97 21.54 -6.28
CA GLU A 360 28.05 21.70 -5.29
C GLU A 360 29.02 20.52 -5.32
N LEU A 361 28.54 19.31 -5.64
CA LEU A 361 29.35 18.11 -5.84
C LEU A 361 29.97 17.97 -7.25
N GLY A 362 29.66 18.92 -8.14
CA GLY A 362 30.16 18.91 -9.52
C GLY A 362 29.50 17.88 -10.44
N LEU A 363 28.42 17.24 -10.01
CA LEU A 363 27.62 16.27 -10.79
C LEU A 363 26.71 16.97 -11.80
N MET A 364 26.25 18.17 -11.45
CA MET A 364 25.45 19.06 -12.30
C MET A 364 26.16 20.41 -12.48
N LYS A 365 25.69 21.21 -13.42
CA LYS A 365 26.22 22.53 -13.75
C LYS A 365 25.11 23.43 -14.34
N GLY A 366 25.42 24.67 -14.66
CA GLY A 366 24.47 25.62 -15.27
C GLY A 366 23.52 26.24 -14.28
N ASP A 367 22.45 26.84 -14.80
CA ASP A 367 21.38 27.44 -13.99
C ASP A 367 20.44 26.37 -13.46
N THR A 368 20.06 26.45 -12.20
CA THR A 368 19.23 25.46 -11.52
C THR A 368 17.81 25.42 -12.06
N ASP A 369 17.19 26.60 -12.25
CA ASP A 369 15.82 26.69 -12.73
C ASP A 369 15.68 26.21 -14.17
N GLU A 370 16.69 26.51 -15.00
CA GLU A 370 16.75 26.01 -16.37
C GLU A 370 16.96 24.50 -16.41
N ALA A 371 17.84 23.96 -15.58
CA ALA A 371 18.08 22.53 -15.46
C ALA A 371 16.83 21.74 -15.05
N VAL A 372 16.12 22.23 -14.04
CA VAL A 372 14.87 21.61 -13.56
C VAL A 372 13.77 21.73 -14.63
N ARG A 373 13.63 22.89 -15.27
CA ARG A 373 12.66 23.08 -16.36
C ARG A 373 12.94 22.17 -17.56
N ALA A 374 14.22 21.92 -17.87
CA ALA A 374 14.63 20.98 -18.92
C ALA A 374 14.47 19.50 -18.54
N GLY A 375 14.20 19.19 -17.26
CA GLY A 375 14.09 17.82 -16.76
C GLY A 375 15.42 17.16 -16.42
N ALA A 376 16.52 17.92 -16.31
CA ALA A 376 17.84 17.35 -16.04
C ALA A 376 17.96 16.66 -14.67
N HIS A 377 17.13 17.04 -13.69
CA HIS A 377 17.02 16.39 -12.38
C HIS A 377 16.59 14.92 -12.47
N ALA A 378 15.84 14.55 -13.51
CA ALA A 378 15.37 13.18 -13.71
C ALA A 378 16.50 12.18 -14.05
N MET A 379 17.71 12.65 -14.38
CA MET A 379 18.91 11.81 -14.41
C MET A 379 19.13 11.11 -13.06
N PHE A 380 18.74 11.77 -11.95
CA PHE A 380 18.99 11.30 -10.58
C PHE A 380 17.71 10.84 -9.88
N MET A 381 16.58 11.48 -10.11
CA MET A 381 15.28 11.11 -9.55
C MET A 381 14.24 10.95 -10.68
N PRO A 382 14.16 9.75 -11.30
CA PRO A 382 13.27 9.49 -12.43
C PRO A 382 11.83 9.11 -12.00
N HIS A 383 11.41 9.48 -10.81
CA HIS A 383 10.07 9.19 -10.24
C HIS A 383 9.49 10.39 -9.50
N GLY A 384 8.23 10.28 -9.06
CA GLY A 384 7.56 11.30 -8.27
C GLY A 384 8.04 11.35 -6.82
N LEU A 385 7.78 12.45 -6.13
CA LEU A 385 8.14 12.63 -4.71
C LEU A 385 7.29 11.79 -3.77
N GLY A 386 6.13 11.33 -4.22
CA GLY A 386 5.22 10.53 -3.40
C GLY A 386 3.85 10.35 -4.05
N HIS A 387 3.04 9.53 -3.40
CA HIS A 387 1.70 9.15 -3.83
C HIS A 387 0.75 9.04 -2.64
N MET A 388 -0.56 8.96 -2.92
CA MET A 388 -1.54 8.62 -1.89
C MET A 388 -1.34 7.17 -1.45
N MET A 389 -1.51 6.92 -0.16
CA MET A 389 -1.42 5.62 0.47
C MET A 389 -2.69 5.35 1.32
N GLY A 390 -3.10 4.10 1.44
CA GLY A 390 -4.31 3.74 2.18
C GLY A 390 -4.59 2.25 2.16
N MET A 391 -5.76 1.86 1.62
CA MET A 391 -6.11 0.45 1.42
C MET A 391 -5.33 -0.20 0.26
N ASP A 392 -4.76 0.58 -0.62
CA ASP A 392 -3.75 0.15 -1.58
C ASP A 392 -2.48 0.94 -1.31
N VAL A 393 -1.30 0.36 -1.58
CA VAL A 393 -0.03 1.06 -1.40
C VAL A 393 0.03 2.30 -2.29
N HIS A 394 -0.27 2.17 -3.58
CA HIS A 394 -0.64 3.29 -4.45
C HIS A 394 -2.16 3.44 -4.42
N ASP A 395 -2.66 4.22 -3.46
CA ASP A 395 -4.09 4.21 -3.17
C ASP A 395 -4.92 4.66 -4.38
N MET A 396 -5.90 3.81 -4.76
CA MET A 396 -6.83 4.04 -5.85
C MET A 396 -6.20 4.16 -7.26
N GLU A 397 -4.92 3.81 -7.47
CA GLU A 397 -4.26 3.92 -8.80
C GLU A 397 -5.04 3.16 -9.89
N GLY A 398 -5.66 2.03 -9.55
CA GLY A 398 -6.50 1.24 -10.45
C GLY A 398 -7.68 2.00 -11.04
N LEU A 399 -8.19 3.02 -10.35
CA LEU A 399 -9.28 3.87 -10.81
C LEU A 399 -8.84 4.88 -11.89
N GLY A 400 -7.55 5.18 -11.95
CA GLY A 400 -6.93 6.08 -12.91
C GLY A 400 -6.08 7.14 -12.21
N GLN A 401 -4.77 7.01 -12.35
CA GLN A 401 -3.78 7.87 -11.70
C GLN A 401 -4.06 9.37 -11.88
N THR A 402 -4.48 9.79 -13.08
CA THR A 402 -4.79 11.19 -13.37
C THR A 402 -5.98 11.70 -12.56
N TYR A 403 -6.98 10.86 -12.30
CA TYR A 403 -8.15 11.26 -11.49
C TYR A 403 -7.83 11.31 -9.99
N VAL A 404 -6.91 10.45 -9.54
CA VAL A 404 -6.51 10.40 -8.12
C VAL A 404 -5.64 11.60 -7.77
N GLY A 405 -4.59 11.84 -8.54
CA GLY A 405 -3.52 12.75 -8.16
C GLY A 405 -3.58 14.13 -8.82
N PHE A 406 -4.51 14.39 -9.74
CA PHE A 406 -4.56 15.62 -10.52
C PHE A 406 -5.99 16.15 -10.64
N ASP A 407 -6.12 17.40 -11.03
CA ASP A 407 -7.38 18.10 -11.21
C ASP A 407 -7.29 19.17 -12.33
N ASP A 408 -8.27 20.07 -12.40
CA ASP A 408 -8.26 21.13 -13.41
C ASP A 408 -7.22 22.24 -13.11
N GLU A 409 -6.80 22.39 -11.85
CA GLU A 409 -5.76 23.36 -11.45
C GLU A 409 -4.35 22.83 -11.74
N VAL A 410 -4.11 21.54 -11.48
CA VAL A 410 -2.80 20.90 -11.66
C VAL A 410 -2.96 19.68 -12.57
N ARG A 411 -2.45 19.79 -13.79
CA ARG A 411 -2.49 18.72 -14.79
C ARG A 411 -1.16 17.96 -14.82
N PRO A 412 -1.18 16.64 -15.08
CA PRO A 412 0.06 15.86 -15.17
C PRO A 412 0.89 16.30 -16.37
N ASN A 413 2.21 16.33 -16.21
CA ASN A 413 3.13 16.45 -17.33
C ASN A 413 3.46 15.04 -17.84
N LEU A 414 2.83 14.60 -18.91
CA LEU A 414 2.98 13.25 -19.46
C LEU A 414 4.16 13.12 -20.44
N GLU A 415 4.81 14.22 -20.80
CA GLU A 415 5.85 14.25 -21.83
C GLU A 415 7.27 14.23 -21.24
N GLN A 416 7.50 14.92 -20.11
CA GLN A 416 8.81 15.04 -19.52
C GLN A 416 9.18 13.79 -18.73
N PHE A 417 10.30 13.16 -19.08
CA PHE A 417 10.84 12.01 -18.36
C PHE A 417 11.05 12.34 -16.87
N GLY A 418 10.75 11.39 -16.00
CA GLY A 418 10.77 11.57 -14.54
C GLY A 418 9.49 12.25 -14.03
N THR A 419 9.19 13.45 -14.47
CA THR A 419 7.98 14.19 -14.07
C THR A 419 6.69 13.48 -14.50
N ASN A 420 6.72 12.75 -15.62
CA ASN A 420 5.58 11.94 -16.09
C ASN A 420 5.22 10.75 -15.17
N CYS A 421 6.11 10.42 -14.24
CA CYS A 421 5.89 9.38 -13.22
C CYS A 421 5.33 9.95 -11.90
N LEU A 422 5.16 11.29 -11.79
CA LEU A 422 4.55 11.90 -10.61
C LEU A 422 3.10 11.44 -10.47
N ARG A 423 2.77 10.83 -9.32
CA ARG A 423 1.45 10.26 -9.07
C ARG A 423 0.46 11.23 -8.44
N CYS A 424 0.94 12.28 -7.78
CA CYS A 424 0.11 13.33 -7.21
C CYS A 424 0.72 14.69 -7.47
N GLY A 425 -0.11 15.69 -7.78
CA GLY A 425 0.31 17.08 -7.98
C GLY A 425 -0.68 18.07 -7.40
N ARG A 426 -1.91 17.63 -7.09
CA ARG A 426 -3.01 18.50 -6.61
C ARG A 426 -2.75 19.02 -5.19
N ARG A 427 -3.63 19.89 -4.73
CA ARG A 427 -3.55 20.46 -3.37
C ARG A 427 -3.80 19.40 -2.33
N LEU A 428 -2.93 19.33 -1.33
CA LEU A 428 -3.08 18.46 -0.17
C LEU A 428 -4.32 18.87 0.64
N GLN A 429 -4.95 17.88 1.27
CA GLN A 429 -6.10 18.08 2.14
C GLN A 429 -5.88 17.41 3.49
N GLU A 430 -6.45 17.98 4.55
CA GLU A 430 -6.47 17.33 5.87
C GLU A 430 -7.06 15.93 5.77
N GLY A 431 -6.43 14.97 6.44
CA GLY A 431 -6.83 13.55 6.42
C GLY A 431 -6.27 12.74 5.24
N TRP A 432 -5.50 13.35 4.34
CA TRP A 432 -4.77 12.59 3.33
C TRP A 432 -3.54 11.92 3.93
N VAL A 433 -3.26 10.71 3.46
CA VAL A 433 -2.02 10.00 3.72
C VAL A 433 -1.23 9.94 2.43
N MET A 434 0.04 10.36 2.51
CA MET A 434 0.97 10.44 1.38
C MET A 434 2.27 9.74 1.75
N THR A 435 2.99 9.22 0.77
CA THR A 435 4.41 8.93 0.92
C THR A 435 5.24 10.19 0.70
N ASP A 436 6.41 10.24 1.33
CA ASP A 436 7.47 11.23 1.12
C ASP A 436 8.76 10.44 0.84
N GLU A 437 9.13 10.33 -0.46
CA GLU A 437 10.10 9.34 -0.95
C GLU A 437 11.20 9.93 -1.87
N PRO A 438 11.87 11.02 -1.53
CA PRO A 438 12.97 11.53 -2.35
C PRO A 438 14.09 10.50 -2.47
N GLY A 439 14.70 10.43 -3.66
CA GLY A 439 15.81 9.52 -3.93
C GLY A 439 16.81 10.05 -4.94
N ILE A 440 18.05 9.59 -4.86
CA ILE A 440 19.11 9.87 -5.83
C ILE A 440 19.72 8.55 -6.31
N TYR A 441 19.70 8.36 -7.61
CA TYR A 441 20.15 7.13 -8.25
C TYR A 441 21.16 7.43 -9.34
N PHE A 442 22.13 6.52 -9.49
CA PHE A 442 23.12 6.58 -10.57
C PHE A 442 22.90 5.36 -11.47
N ILE A 443 22.06 5.53 -12.49
CA ILE A 443 21.63 4.46 -13.41
C ILE A 443 22.60 4.41 -14.59
N PRO A 444 23.51 3.40 -14.70
CA PRO A 444 24.54 3.38 -15.74
C PRO A 444 23.97 3.50 -17.16
N ALA A 445 22.90 2.77 -17.45
CA ALA A 445 22.27 2.78 -18.77
C ALA A 445 21.70 4.17 -19.14
N LEU A 446 21.12 4.88 -18.16
CA LEU A 446 20.57 6.22 -18.38
C LEU A 446 21.69 7.25 -18.58
N ILE A 447 22.78 7.13 -17.81
CA ILE A 447 23.97 7.97 -17.97
C ILE A 447 24.54 7.79 -19.36
N ASP A 448 24.69 6.56 -19.84
CA ASP A 448 25.21 6.25 -21.16
C ASP A 448 24.31 6.79 -22.29
N ASP A 449 22.99 6.59 -22.18
CA ASP A 449 22.02 7.04 -23.18
C ASP A 449 22.01 8.58 -23.29
N TRP A 450 21.93 9.29 -22.16
CA TRP A 450 21.91 10.76 -22.17
C TRP A 450 23.25 11.36 -22.61
N LYS A 451 24.36 10.72 -22.27
CA LYS A 451 25.67 11.12 -22.76
C LYS A 451 25.77 10.96 -24.27
N ALA A 452 25.31 9.84 -24.81
CA ALA A 452 25.35 9.56 -26.24
C ALA A 452 24.43 10.47 -27.06
N SER A 453 23.23 10.75 -26.54
CA SER A 453 22.24 11.63 -27.19
C SER A 453 22.52 13.12 -26.98
N GLY A 454 23.36 13.48 -26.01
CA GLY A 454 23.58 14.87 -25.60
C GLY A 454 22.39 15.47 -24.84
N HIS A 455 21.45 14.63 -24.32
CA HIS A 455 20.30 15.11 -23.58
C HIS A 455 20.71 15.81 -22.30
N CYS A 456 20.27 17.05 -22.09
CA CYS A 456 20.62 17.92 -20.96
C CYS A 456 22.14 18.09 -20.74
N ALA A 457 22.99 17.98 -21.78
CA ALA A 457 24.44 18.03 -21.66
C ALA A 457 24.97 19.37 -21.11
N GLU A 458 24.20 20.45 -21.26
CA GLU A 458 24.50 21.77 -20.68
C GLU A 458 24.37 21.77 -19.15
N PHE A 459 23.59 20.86 -18.55
CA PHE A 459 23.33 20.78 -17.12
C PHE A 459 24.00 19.61 -16.43
N LEU A 460 24.44 18.59 -17.15
CA LEU A 460 25.03 17.36 -16.62
C LEU A 460 26.56 17.31 -16.84
N ASN A 461 27.29 16.84 -15.82
CA ASN A 461 28.71 16.62 -15.91
C ASN A 461 29.01 15.12 -16.12
N PHE A 462 28.93 14.67 -17.37
CA PHE A 462 29.07 13.24 -17.69
C PHE A 462 30.45 12.65 -17.29
N ASP A 463 31.50 13.44 -17.26
CA ASP A 463 32.83 12.95 -16.85
C ASP A 463 32.85 12.60 -15.35
N VAL A 464 32.15 13.36 -14.52
CA VAL A 464 31.97 13.04 -13.09
C VAL A 464 30.96 11.90 -12.92
N LEU A 465 29.84 11.90 -13.67
CA LEU A 465 28.83 10.86 -13.62
C LEU A 465 29.38 9.46 -13.93
N GLU A 466 30.34 9.36 -14.87
CA GLU A 466 31.06 8.09 -15.16
C GLU A 466 31.69 7.47 -13.89
N THR A 467 32.15 8.31 -12.96
CA THR A 467 32.77 7.83 -11.71
C THR A 467 31.76 7.40 -10.67
N TYR A 468 30.43 7.59 -10.91
CA TYR A 468 29.35 7.22 -10.01
C TYR A 468 28.53 6.00 -10.49
N LYS A 469 28.85 5.40 -11.62
CA LYS A 469 28.12 4.25 -12.18
C LYS A 469 28.08 3.01 -11.26
N ASP A 470 28.99 2.91 -10.30
CA ASP A 470 29.05 1.84 -9.31
C ASP A 470 28.41 2.20 -7.97
N PHE A 471 27.84 3.40 -7.85
CA PHE A 471 27.33 3.92 -6.59
C PHE A 471 26.03 3.22 -6.13
N GLY A 472 25.11 2.94 -7.05
CA GLY A 472 23.77 2.46 -6.75
C GLY A 472 22.75 3.60 -6.57
N GLY A 473 21.90 3.52 -5.55
CA GLY A 473 20.89 4.52 -5.24
C GLY A 473 20.64 4.67 -3.76
N ILE A 474 20.08 5.82 -3.38
CA ILE A 474 19.62 6.15 -2.01
C ILE A 474 18.20 6.66 -2.11
N ARG A 475 17.28 6.09 -1.33
CA ARG A 475 15.93 6.62 -1.04
C ARG A 475 15.71 6.61 0.46
N ILE A 476 15.00 7.62 0.92
CA ILE A 476 14.40 7.70 2.27
C ILE A 476 12.92 7.92 2.05
N GLU A 477 12.08 7.13 2.69
CA GLU A 477 10.64 7.21 2.52
C GLU A 477 9.90 6.95 3.81
N ASP A 478 8.94 7.80 4.10
CA ASP A 478 8.01 7.65 5.21
C ASP A 478 6.58 7.98 4.79
N ASP A 479 5.61 7.35 5.47
CA ASP A 479 4.20 7.68 5.37
C ASP A 479 3.89 8.92 6.22
N ILE A 480 3.25 9.93 5.64
CA ILE A 480 2.85 11.15 6.31
C ILE A 480 1.33 11.36 6.25
N LEU A 481 0.75 11.80 7.37
CA LEU A 481 -0.63 12.25 7.45
C LEU A 481 -0.66 13.77 7.36
N ILE A 482 -1.47 14.32 6.45
CA ILE A 482 -1.75 15.74 6.39
C ILE A 482 -2.72 16.09 7.51
N THR A 483 -2.31 16.97 8.40
CA THR A 483 -3.09 17.48 9.56
C THR A 483 -3.72 18.83 9.25
N ALA A 484 -4.48 19.39 10.18
CA ALA A 484 -5.13 20.69 9.99
C ALA A 484 -4.16 21.86 9.70
N ASP A 485 -2.91 21.77 10.16
CA ASP A 485 -1.93 22.87 10.14
C ASP A 485 -0.54 22.46 9.62
N GLY A 486 -0.39 21.23 9.12
CA GLY A 486 0.90 20.70 8.64
C GLY A 486 0.81 19.23 8.25
N CYS A 487 1.84 18.48 8.59
CA CYS A 487 1.85 17.02 8.47
C CYS A 487 2.56 16.37 9.66
N ARG A 488 2.36 15.07 9.81
CA ARG A 488 3.10 14.24 10.77
C ARG A 488 3.40 12.87 10.20
N PHE A 489 4.44 12.23 10.67
CA PHE A 489 4.67 10.82 10.41
C PHE A 489 3.56 9.93 10.96
N LEU A 490 3.31 8.82 10.28
CA LEU A 490 2.50 7.73 10.76
C LEU A 490 3.35 6.69 11.50
N GLY A 491 2.74 6.05 12.54
CA GLY A 491 3.42 5.14 13.43
C GLY A 491 3.96 5.81 14.70
N LYS A 492 4.14 4.99 15.76
CA LYS A 492 4.61 5.47 17.08
C LYS A 492 6.11 5.71 17.14
N GLU A 493 6.86 4.87 16.45
CA GLU A 493 8.30 4.87 16.43
C GLU A 493 8.77 5.14 15.00
N ARG A 494 9.74 6.02 14.88
CA ARG A 494 10.31 6.37 13.59
C ARG A 494 11.49 5.47 13.28
N ILE A 495 11.51 4.88 12.10
CA ILE A 495 12.65 4.12 11.60
C ILE A 495 13.84 5.08 11.49
N PRO A 496 15.04 4.76 12.03
CA PRO A 496 16.22 5.61 11.91
C PRO A 496 16.48 6.00 10.44
N TYR A 497 16.70 7.31 10.19
CA TYR A 497 16.95 7.82 8.84
C TYR A 497 18.02 8.91 8.79
N HIS A 498 18.28 9.63 9.88
CA HIS A 498 19.46 10.51 9.94
C HIS A 498 20.73 9.68 9.89
N ILE A 499 21.73 10.17 9.16
CA ILE A 499 22.99 9.46 8.94
C ILE A 499 23.58 8.88 10.22
N ASP A 500 23.67 9.71 11.26
CA ASP A 500 24.29 9.31 12.52
C ASP A 500 23.40 8.30 13.30
N ASP A 501 22.07 8.43 13.23
CA ASP A 501 21.12 7.50 13.84
C ASP A 501 21.15 6.13 13.17
N VAL A 502 21.26 6.10 11.83
CA VAL A 502 21.41 4.85 11.05
C VAL A 502 22.70 4.14 11.45
N GLU A 503 23.84 4.87 11.48
CA GLU A 503 25.12 4.30 11.87
C GLU A 503 25.13 3.82 13.32
N GLN A 504 24.53 4.60 14.22
CA GLN A 504 24.41 4.23 15.63
C GLN A 504 23.54 2.98 15.80
N TYR A 505 22.36 2.96 15.16
CA TYR A 505 21.45 1.81 15.24
C TYR A 505 22.13 0.52 14.76
N VAL A 506 22.80 0.57 13.60
CA VAL A 506 23.51 -0.59 13.06
C VAL A 506 24.65 -1.02 13.98
N ALA A 507 25.40 -0.08 14.57
CA ALA A 507 26.51 -0.40 15.47
C ALA A 507 26.03 -1.07 16.78
N GLU A 508 24.91 -0.61 17.34
CA GLU A 508 24.35 -1.14 18.59
C GLU A 508 23.72 -2.54 18.42
N HIS A 509 23.17 -2.85 17.25
CA HIS A 509 22.38 -4.07 17.04
C HIS A 509 23.05 -5.09 16.09
N ARG A 510 24.27 -4.85 15.64
CA ARG A 510 24.95 -5.67 14.62
C ARG A 510 25.16 -7.13 15.05
N ASP A 511 25.34 -7.37 16.34
CA ASP A 511 25.62 -8.70 16.91
C ASP A 511 24.35 -9.44 17.35
N GLU A 512 23.19 -8.81 17.26
CA GLU A 512 21.92 -9.46 17.57
C GLU A 512 21.59 -10.50 16.49
N LYS A 513 21.15 -11.68 16.95
CA LYS A 513 20.60 -12.70 16.07
C LYS A 513 19.17 -12.31 15.68
N ALA A 514 18.83 -12.48 14.40
CA ALA A 514 17.46 -12.30 13.91
C ALA A 514 16.49 -13.28 14.54
#